data_4f25325c76404b448be947dc950ad1b7
#
_entry.id   4f25325c76404b448be947dc950ad1b7
#
_cell.length_a   1.000
_cell.length_b   1.000
_cell.length_c   1.000
_cell.angle_alpha   90.00
_cell.angle_beta   90.00
_cell.angle_gamma   90.00
#
_symmetry.space_group_name_H-M   'P 1'
#
loop_
_entity.id
_entity.type
_entity.pdbx_description
1 polymer ?
#
loop_
_entity_poly.entity_id
_entity_poly.type
_entity_poly.pdbx_seq_one_letter_code
_entity_poly.pdbx_strand_id
1 'polypeptide(L)'
;MRANLAQSIGVASAAALLLPLAPLVPAAALSPSAAAPSARSAPSSPAVPGHTQSLSFDESPKPSAGPRAPGEKDAAVRVVSARTVRPYSLLGVVWDRADQPLRGRVEVRARDADTGRWSEWQQLEAHASGAGSADEGGRARGATAPLWVGPSDGVEARVLPESATAGVSLPGGLRLELVDPGPGEQSGAAQPPGEPKTAEPDRGPGPDKAPDPEKAPGTDTGAGSGSAPDTGTEPATGGEPQTGSDPQTGSETGSGDGAMSGQNETGAVLPELTREATETEYQTGGSFVGPRPRIVTRRGWGANEKLREPGHAYTKTVKAAFVHHTAMSNSYKCSKAPSIIRAMYRYHVKSSKWRDIGYNFLIDKCGTIYEGRSGGVAKAVRGAHTYGFNTDTTGIAVLGSFDKTKPPQRAVDAIARLTAWKLGLFGVDPAGRTWLKSGGGKFKKGRKIRFHTVSGHKDGYVTECPGARLYGKLDSIRTAAAHLQGR
;
A
#
# COMPACT_ATOMS: atom_id res chain seq x y z
N MET A 1 -27.03 -18.86 53.05
CA MET A 1 -28.43 -19.19 53.45
C MET A 1 -29.23 -19.23 52.18
N ARG A 2 -29.60 -20.46 51.78
CA ARG A 2 -30.95 -20.94 51.35
C ARG A 2 -31.59 -20.10 50.23
N ALA A 3 -31.74 -20.60 49.01
CA ALA A 3 -32.54 -21.74 48.48
C ALA A 3 -33.99 -21.29 48.17
N ASN A 4 -34.42 -21.56 46.97
CA ASN A 4 -35.53 -22.40 46.45
C ASN A 4 -36.09 -21.75 45.18
N LEU A 5 -36.05 -22.42 44.02
CA LEU A 5 -36.90 -23.48 43.54
C LEU A 5 -38.40 -23.07 43.37
N ALA A 6 -38.87 -23.06 42.10
CA ALA A 6 -40.20 -23.58 41.76
C ALA A 6 -40.29 -23.90 40.25
N GLN A 7 -40.57 -25.16 40.02
CA GLN A 7 -41.02 -25.79 38.78
C GLN A 7 -42.49 -25.41 38.49
N SER A 8 -42.90 -25.45 37.24
CA SER A 8 -44.29 -25.80 36.90
C SER A 8 -44.35 -26.48 35.52
N ILE A 9 -44.84 -27.61 35.58
CA ILE A 9 -45.31 -28.67 34.67
C ILE A 9 -46.65 -28.25 34.04
N GLY A 10 -46.91 -28.67 32.82
CA GLY A 10 -48.24 -28.58 32.19
C GLY A 10 -48.18 -29.08 30.75
N VAL A 11 -48.28 -30.33 30.59
CA VAL A 11 -49.37 -31.26 30.19
C VAL A 11 -49.73 -31.24 28.70
N ALA A 12 -49.51 -32.40 28.10
CA ALA A 12 -49.84 -32.82 26.75
C ALA A 12 -51.37 -32.95 26.51
N SER A 13 -51.77 -32.80 25.27
CA SER A 13 -53.03 -33.42 24.79
C SER A 13 -52.83 -33.91 23.37
N ALA A 14 -52.89 -35.21 23.23
CA ALA A 14 -53.01 -35.96 22.01
C ALA A 14 -54.48 -36.01 21.54
N ALA A 15 -54.71 -35.82 20.27
CA ALA A 15 -55.98 -36.19 19.64
C ALA A 15 -55.67 -36.98 18.36
N ALA A 16 -55.96 -38.27 18.45
CA ALA A 16 -56.04 -39.19 17.32
C ALA A 16 -57.42 -39.08 16.66
N LEU A 17 -57.46 -39.09 15.35
CA LEU A 17 -58.72 -39.41 14.61
C LEU A 17 -58.41 -40.16 13.32
N LEU A 18 -59.20 -41.21 13.18
CA LEU A 18 -59.26 -42.36 12.37
C LEU A 18 -59.41 -42.13 10.88
N LEU A 19 -58.86 -43.09 10.13
CA LEU A 19 -59.07 -43.39 8.70
C LEU A 19 -60.48 -43.89 8.37
N PRO A 20 -60.90 -43.82 7.09
CA PRO A 20 -61.37 -45.06 6.48
C PRO A 20 -60.67 -45.46 5.16
N LEU A 21 -60.50 -46.78 5.01
CA LEU A 21 -60.09 -47.46 3.80
C LEU A 21 -61.26 -47.48 2.74
N ALA A 22 -60.91 -47.34 1.47
CA ALA A 22 -61.67 -47.96 0.37
C ALA A 22 -60.81 -48.07 -0.92
N PRO A 23 -61.17 -48.81 -1.99
CA PRO A 23 -60.33 -49.89 -2.45
C PRO A 23 -59.64 -49.66 -3.79
N LEU A 24 -58.68 -50.54 -4.11
CA LEU A 24 -57.95 -50.68 -5.36
C LEU A 24 -58.84 -50.93 -6.60
N VAL A 25 -58.52 -50.19 -7.68
CA VAL A 25 -58.80 -50.59 -9.06
C VAL A 25 -57.55 -50.40 -9.92
N PRO A 26 -57.09 -51.36 -10.71
CA PRO A 26 -55.93 -51.19 -11.56
C PRO A 26 -56.33 -50.59 -12.92
N ALA A 27 -55.68 -49.54 -13.34
CA ALA A 27 -55.72 -49.11 -14.74
C ALA A 27 -54.28 -48.81 -15.22
N ALA A 28 -53.89 -49.63 -16.18
CA ALA A 28 -52.67 -49.35 -16.97
C ALA A 28 -52.89 -48.14 -17.84
N ALA A 29 -51.95 -47.18 -17.77
CA ALA A 29 -51.87 -46.14 -18.78
C ALA A 29 -50.42 -45.63 -18.92
N LEU A 30 -49.95 -45.76 -20.08
CA LEU A 30 -48.91 -45.13 -20.85
C LEU A 30 -48.23 -43.90 -20.20
N SER A 31 -46.92 -43.99 -19.99
CA SER A 31 -46.06 -42.89 -19.62
C SER A 31 -45.76 -41.96 -20.80
N PRO A 32 -45.97 -40.69 -20.71
CA PRO A 32 -45.16 -39.71 -21.45
C PRO A 32 -43.94 -39.36 -20.64
N SER A 33 -42.76 -39.55 -21.23
CA SER A 33 -41.48 -39.09 -20.73
C SER A 33 -41.54 -37.57 -20.58
N ALA A 34 -41.72 -37.09 -19.34
CA ALA A 34 -41.53 -35.66 -19.04
C ALA A 34 -40.04 -35.39 -18.98
N ALA A 35 -39.56 -34.66 -19.98
CA ALA A 35 -38.24 -34.05 -19.95
C ALA A 35 -38.10 -33.21 -18.67
N ALA A 36 -37.12 -33.53 -17.85
CA ALA A 36 -36.77 -32.74 -16.70
C ALA A 36 -36.49 -31.27 -17.14
N PRO A 37 -37.00 -30.25 -16.43
CA PRO A 37 -36.67 -28.89 -16.77
C PRO A 37 -35.15 -28.71 -16.53
N SER A 38 -34.44 -28.40 -17.61
CA SER A 38 -33.03 -27.98 -17.54
C SER A 38 -32.92 -26.89 -16.47
N ALA A 39 -32.18 -27.18 -15.43
CA ALA A 39 -31.84 -26.19 -14.42
C ALA A 39 -31.20 -24.98 -15.16
N ARG A 40 -31.94 -23.88 -15.24
CA ARG A 40 -31.39 -22.61 -15.68
C ARG A 40 -30.25 -22.30 -14.75
N SER A 41 -29.02 -22.41 -15.24
CA SER A 41 -27.83 -21.91 -14.58
C SER A 41 -28.11 -20.46 -14.18
N ALA A 42 -28.06 -20.19 -12.89
CA ALA A 42 -28.12 -18.80 -12.40
C ALA A 42 -27.12 -17.99 -13.18
N PRO A 43 -27.43 -16.76 -13.58
CA PRO A 43 -26.49 -15.91 -14.28
C PRO A 43 -25.24 -15.74 -13.41
N SER A 44 -24.13 -16.30 -13.88
CA SER A 44 -22.83 -16.10 -13.23
C SER A 44 -22.60 -14.59 -13.19
N SER A 45 -22.41 -14.05 -12.00
CA SER A 45 -21.99 -12.64 -11.84
C SER A 45 -20.85 -12.36 -12.82
N PRO A 46 -20.88 -11.26 -13.57
CA PRO A 46 -19.86 -10.97 -14.56
C PRO A 46 -18.49 -11.06 -13.90
N ALA A 47 -17.62 -11.88 -14.46
CA ALA A 47 -16.28 -12.09 -13.95
C ALA A 47 -15.52 -10.77 -13.89
N VAL A 48 -14.92 -10.47 -12.75
CA VAL A 48 -14.08 -9.28 -12.59
C VAL A 48 -12.90 -9.36 -13.56
N PRO A 49 -12.73 -8.41 -14.50
CA PRO A 49 -11.65 -8.43 -15.48
C PRO A 49 -10.27 -8.58 -14.82
N GLY A 50 -9.35 -9.27 -15.53
CA GLY A 50 -8.04 -9.64 -14.99
C GLY A 50 -8.08 -10.89 -14.13
N HIS A 51 -6.91 -11.45 -13.82
CA HIS A 51 -6.81 -12.67 -13.05
C HIS A 51 -5.60 -12.71 -12.12
N THR A 52 -5.58 -13.70 -11.23
CA THR A 52 -4.44 -14.01 -10.38
C THR A 52 -4.15 -15.50 -10.52
N GLN A 53 -2.88 -15.84 -10.71
CA GLN A 53 -2.38 -17.22 -10.71
C GLN A 53 -1.51 -17.42 -9.49
N SER A 54 -1.62 -18.56 -8.83
CA SER A 54 -0.82 -18.90 -7.66
C SER A 54 0.00 -20.16 -7.97
N LEU A 55 1.31 -20.08 -7.77
CA LEU A 55 2.25 -21.17 -7.97
C LEU A 55 2.90 -21.52 -6.63
N SER A 56 2.85 -22.80 -6.22
CA SER A 56 3.54 -23.28 -5.03
C SER A 56 5.05 -23.34 -5.29
N PHE A 57 5.83 -23.10 -4.25
CA PHE A 57 7.26 -23.38 -4.27
C PHE A 57 7.51 -24.83 -3.91
N ASP A 58 8.26 -25.52 -4.75
CA ASP A 58 8.74 -26.87 -4.50
C ASP A 58 10.04 -26.85 -3.68
N GLU A 59 10.31 -27.93 -2.95
CA GLU A 59 11.66 -28.10 -2.40
C GLU A 59 12.61 -28.36 -3.56
N SER A 60 13.69 -27.60 -3.64
CA SER A 60 14.74 -27.88 -4.63
C SER A 60 15.28 -29.28 -4.36
N PRO A 61 15.41 -30.16 -5.39
CA PRO A 61 16.19 -31.37 -5.22
C PRO A 61 17.56 -30.97 -4.69
N LYS A 62 18.06 -31.69 -3.67
CA LYS A 62 19.40 -31.44 -3.13
C LYS A 62 20.40 -31.33 -4.28
N PRO A 63 21.21 -30.27 -4.36
CA PRO A 63 22.28 -30.25 -5.35
C PRO A 63 23.10 -31.53 -5.18
N SER A 64 23.37 -32.22 -6.28
CA SER A 64 24.18 -33.46 -6.28
C SER A 64 25.54 -33.18 -5.65
N ALA A 65 25.99 -34.07 -4.79
CA ALA A 65 27.12 -33.93 -3.92
C ALA A 65 28.42 -33.64 -4.68
N GLY A 66 28.90 -32.38 -4.58
CA GLY A 66 30.32 -32.09 -4.67
C GLY A 66 30.95 -32.15 -3.27
N PRO A 67 32.27 -32.25 -3.13
CA PRO A 67 32.93 -32.31 -1.82
C PRO A 67 32.66 -31.05 -1.02
N ARG A 68 32.09 -31.27 0.18
CA ARG A 68 31.66 -30.20 1.10
C ARG A 68 32.60 -30.10 2.29
N ALA A 69 32.70 -28.89 2.84
CA ALA A 69 33.33 -28.70 4.14
C ALA A 69 32.49 -29.36 5.26
N PRO A 70 33.10 -30.01 6.26
CA PRO A 70 32.36 -30.62 7.37
C PRO A 70 31.59 -29.54 8.18
N GLY A 71 30.24 -29.65 8.22
CA GLY A 71 29.41 -28.79 9.06
C GLY A 71 28.40 -27.92 8.32
N GLU A 72 28.42 -27.86 7.02
CA GLU A 72 27.47 -27.06 6.21
C GLU A 72 26.13 -27.81 6.06
N LYS A 73 25.10 -27.38 6.81
CA LYS A 73 23.75 -27.89 6.66
C LYS A 73 23.05 -27.11 5.53
N ASP A 74 22.57 -27.83 4.53
CA ASP A 74 21.81 -27.28 3.43
C ASP A 74 20.56 -26.56 3.95
N ALA A 75 20.51 -25.25 3.77
CA ALA A 75 19.28 -24.52 3.89
C ALA A 75 18.39 -24.91 2.70
N ALA A 76 17.19 -25.44 2.98
CA ALA A 76 16.27 -25.86 1.93
C ALA A 76 15.85 -24.65 1.08
N VAL A 77 16.37 -24.58 -0.15
CA VAL A 77 15.97 -23.58 -1.15
C VAL A 77 14.59 -23.96 -1.66
N ARG A 78 13.67 -22.99 -1.71
CA ARG A 78 12.36 -23.17 -2.32
C ARG A 78 12.39 -22.57 -3.72
N VAL A 79 11.90 -23.29 -4.72
CA VAL A 79 11.97 -22.89 -6.13
C VAL A 79 10.61 -22.98 -6.83
N VAL A 80 10.39 -22.08 -7.76
CA VAL A 80 9.46 -22.24 -8.88
C VAL A 80 10.32 -22.29 -10.12
N SER A 81 10.45 -23.48 -10.70
CA SER A 81 11.25 -23.70 -11.91
C SER A 81 10.73 -22.89 -13.09
N ALA A 82 11.62 -22.49 -14.01
CA ALA A 82 11.27 -21.75 -15.21
C ALA A 82 10.13 -22.43 -15.97
N ARG A 83 9.04 -21.72 -16.17
CA ARG A 83 7.86 -22.23 -16.85
C ARG A 83 7.06 -21.15 -17.57
N THR A 84 6.34 -21.55 -18.60
CA THR A 84 5.34 -20.73 -19.26
C THR A 84 4.08 -20.69 -18.40
N VAL A 85 3.46 -19.52 -18.29
CA VAL A 85 2.27 -19.25 -17.49
C VAL A 85 1.28 -18.40 -18.31
N ARG A 86 0.06 -18.25 -17.82
CA ARG A 86 -0.87 -17.28 -18.43
C ARG A 86 -0.31 -15.86 -18.30
N PRO A 87 -0.58 -14.96 -19.27
CA PRO A 87 -0.07 -13.60 -19.26
C PRO A 87 -0.33 -12.90 -17.91
N TYR A 88 0.66 -12.17 -17.45
CA TYR A 88 0.61 -11.38 -16.23
C TYR A 88 1.50 -10.15 -16.37
N SER A 89 1.43 -9.21 -15.42
CA SER A 89 2.29 -8.01 -15.47
C SER A 89 2.89 -7.64 -14.11
N LEU A 90 2.41 -8.26 -13.03
CA LEU A 90 2.91 -8.01 -11.68
C LEU A 90 3.01 -9.34 -10.95
N LEU A 91 4.03 -9.48 -10.12
CA LEU A 91 4.21 -10.66 -9.29
C LEU A 91 4.62 -10.28 -7.86
N GLY A 92 4.47 -11.24 -6.95
CA GLY A 92 4.95 -11.16 -5.59
C GLY A 92 4.86 -12.50 -4.89
N VAL A 93 5.47 -12.64 -3.74
CA VAL A 93 5.41 -13.87 -2.93
C VAL A 93 4.57 -13.62 -1.70
N VAL A 94 3.69 -14.58 -1.39
CA VAL A 94 2.86 -14.56 -0.19
C VAL A 94 3.08 -15.82 0.64
N TRP A 95 2.77 -15.75 1.94
CA TRP A 95 2.78 -16.90 2.87
C TRP A 95 1.63 -16.78 3.86
N ASP A 96 1.30 -17.89 4.53
CA ASP A 96 0.02 -17.99 5.25
C ASP A 96 -0.14 -17.03 6.42
N ARG A 97 0.94 -16.72 7.15
CA ARG A 97 0.89 -15.95 8.38
C ARG A 97 1.63 -14.63 8.27
N ALA A 98 0.91 -13.52 8.34
CA ALA A 98 1.47 -12.17 8.25
C ALA A 98 2.39 -11.80 9.43
N ASP A 99 2.23 -12.46 10.60
CA ASP A 99 3.07 -12.27 11.78
C ASP A 99 4.40 -13.03 11.73
N GLN A 100 4.56 -13.95 10.77
CA GLN A 100 5.82 -14.65 10.53
C GLN A 100 6.66 -13.88 9.50
N PRO A 101 7.84 -13.35 9.88
CA PRO A 101 8.72 -12.70 8.92
C PRO A 101 9.33 -13.74 7.96
N LEU A 102 9.46 -13.36 6.70
CA LEU A 102 10.25 -14.12 5.75
C LEU A 102 11.75 -13.87 6.03
N ARG A 103 12.40 -14.82 6.66
CA ARG A 103 13.85 -14.78 6.91
C ARG A 103 14.59 -15.38 5.72
N GLY A 104 14.66 -14.62 4.63
CA GLY A 104 15.25 -15.08 3.39
C GLY A 104 15.17 -14.02 2.30
N ARG A 105 15.91 -14.27 1.23
CA ARG A 105 15.91 -13.44 0.03
C ARG A 105 15.06 -14.11 -1.03
N VAL A 106 14.12 -13.37 -1.61
CA VAL A 106 13.32 -13.80 -2.74
C VAL A 106 13.89 -13.20 -4.00
N GLU A 107 14.20 -14.04 -4.97
CA GLU A 107 14.66 -13.63 -6.29
C GLU A 107 13.73 -14.18 -7.36
N VAL A 108 13.43 -13.36 -8.34
CA VAL A 108 12.54 -13.70 -9.45
C VAL A 108 13.12 -13.22 -10.78
N ARG A 109 12.76 -13.90 -11.86
CA ARG A 109 12.91 -13.38 -13.23
C ARG A 109 11.67 -13.68 -14.04
N ALA A 110 11.36 -12.78 -14.95
CA ALA A 110 10.18 -12.86 -15.81
C ALA A 110 10.60 -12.95 -17.27
N ARG A 111 9.83 -13.64 -18.08
CA ARG A 111 9.98 -13.64 -19.53
C ARG A 111 8.98 -12.66 -20.13
N ASP A 112 9.50 -11.69 -20.83
CA ASP A 112 8.70 -10.69 -21.56
C ASP A 112 7.87 -11.36 -22.65
N ALA A 113 6.57 -11.07 -22.68
CA ALA A 113 5.62 -11.74 -23.58
C ALA A 113 5.79 -11.32 -25.05
N ASP A 114 6.28 -10.10 -25.32
CA ASP A 114 6.43 -9.58 -26.68
C ASP A 114 7.75 -10.05 -27.32
N THR A 115 8.82 -10.11 -26.55
CA THR A 115 10.17 -10.42 -27.04
C THR A 115 10.65 -11.82 -26.73
N GLY A 116 9.99 -12.55 -25.83
CA GLY A 116 10.40 -13.87 -25.33
C GLY A 116 11.69 -13.88 -24.49
N ARG A 117 12.24 -12.70 -24.17
CA ARG A 117 13.52 -12.59 -23.43
C ARG A 117 13.29 -12.66 -21.93
N TRP A 118 14.17 -13.36 -21.22
CA TRP A 118 14.19 -13.37 -19.76
C TRP A 118 14.87 -12.10 -19.22
N SER A 119 14.28 -11.53 -18.15
CA SER A 119 14.93 -10.48 -17.38
C SER A 119 16.12 -11.00 -16.59
N GLU A 120 16.98 -10.11 -16.12
CA GLU A 120 17.89 -10.41 -15.02
C GLU A 120 17.10 -10.78 -13.75
N TRP A 121 17.79 -11.46 -12.82
CA TRP A 121 17.23 -11.76 -11.51
C TRP A 121 16.99 -10.48 -10.72
N GLN A 122 15.79 -10.34 -10.19
CA GLN A 122 15.35 -9.20 -9.40
C GLN A 122 15.01 -9.68 -7.99
N GLN A 123 15.48 -8.95 -6.99
CA GLN A 123 15.17 -9.25 -5.60
C GLN A 123 13.84 -8.57 -5.21
N LEU A 124 12.94 -9.33 -4.57
CA LEU A 124 11.74 -8.78 -3.95
C LEU A 124 12.04 -8.33 -2.53
N GLU A 125 11.60 -7.13 -2.16
CA GLU A 125 11.62 -6.71 -0.77
C GLU A 125 10.57 -7.51 0.02
N ALA A 126 11.05 -8.27 0.99
CA ALA A 126 10.17 -8.87 1.97
C ALA A 126 9.72 -7.76 2.93
N HIS A 127 8.58 -7.17 2.68
CA HIS A 127 7.93 -6.42 3.74
C HIS A 127 7.49 -7.45 4.76
N ALA A 128 8.02 -7.38 5.97
CA ALA A 128 7.41 -8.11 7.07
C ALA A 128 5.98 -7.55 7.18
N SER A 129 5.05 -8.27 6.61
CA SER A 129 3.67 -7.85 6.36
C SER A 129 2.83 -7.84 7.61
N GLY A 130 3.43 -7.50 8.74
CA GLY A 130 2.65 -7.04 9.88
C GLY A 130 1.77 -5.82 9.55
N ALA A 131 2.00 -5.17 8.39
CA ALA A 131 1.28 -3.95 8.01
C ALA A 131 -0.24 -4.12 7.97
N GLY A 132 -0.74 -5.32 7.66
CA GLY A 132 -2.17 -5.55 7.47
C GLY A 132 -2.85 -6.43 8.51
N SER A 133 -2.13 -7.25 9.30
CA SER A 133 -2.80 -8.39 9.97
C SER A 133 -3.83 -8.00 11.02
N ALA A 134 -3.55 -7.05 11.90
CA ALA A 134 -4.50 -6.63 12.93
C ALA A 134 -5.58 -5.67 12.37
N ASP A 135 -5.18 -4.82 11.40
CA ASP A 135 -6.03 -3.79 10.81
C ASP A 135 -6.88 -4.32 9.66
N GLU A 136 -6.49 -5.44 9.07
CA GLU A 136 -7.15 -6.08 7.91
C GLU A 136 -7.98 -7.32 8.29
N GLY A 137 -8.36 -7.45 9.56
CA GLY A 137 -9.35 -8.46 10.01
C GLY A 137 -8.82 -9.87 10.21
N GLY A 138 -7.52 -10.04 10.48
CA GLY A 138 -6.92 -11.35 10.84
C GLY A 138 -6.77 -12.35 9.69
N ARG A 139 -7.23 -12.01 8.47
CA ARG A 139 -7.10 -12.85 7.26
C ARG A 139 -5.90 -12.49 6.40
N ALA A 140 -5.21 -11.41 6.73
CA ALA A 140 -4.06 -10.93 5.98
C ALA A 140 -2.94 -11.98 5.98
N ARG A 141 -2.36 -12.17 4.79
CA ARG A 141 -1.19 -13.01 4.56
C ARG A 141 0.09 -12.23 4.68
N GLY A 142 1.18 -12.90 4.98
CA GLY A 142 2.50 -12.36 4.76
C GLY A 142 2.74 -12.18 3.26
N ALA A 143 3.41 -11.11 2.86
CA ALA A 143 3.65 -10.80 1.45
C ALA A 143 4.93 -9.99 1.25
N THR A 144 5.56 -10.13 0.09
CA THR A 144 6.58 -9.19 -0.40
C THR A 144 5.92 -7.94 -0.95
N ALA A 145 6.70 -6.88 -1.16
CA ALA A 145 6.32 -5.84 -2.10
C ALA A 145 6.05 -6.46 -3.47
N PRO A 146 4.95 -6.06 -4.15
CA PRO A 146 4.68 -6.54 -5.50
C PRO A 146 5.63 -5.88 -6.51
N LEU A 147 6.17 -6.69 -7.42
CA LEU A 147 7.05 -6.24 -8.50
C LEU A 147 6.27 -6.16 -9.81
N TRP A 148 6.22 -4.98 -10.42
CA TRP A 148 5.74 -4.80 -11.78
C TRP A 148 6.85 -5.18 -12.77
N VAL A 149 6.58 -6.15 -13.63
CA VAL A 149 7.50 -6.67 -14.64
C VAL A 149 7.09 -6.33 -16.08
N GLY A 150 5.89 -5.76 -16.26
CA GLY A 150 5.30 -5.56 -17.58
C GLY A 150 4.66 -6.83 -18.13
N PRO A 151 4.14 -6.81 -19.38
CA PRO A 151 3.55 -7.99 -20.02
C PRO A 151 4.54 -9.14 -20.03
N SER A 152 4.19 -10.25 -19.37
CA SER A 152 5.06 -11.41 -19.21
C SER A 152 4.25 -12.70 -19.30
N ASP A 153 4.87 -13.78 -19.83
CA ASP A 153 4.27 -15.10 -20.01
C ASP A 153 5.12 -16.25 -19.48
N GLY A 154 6.26 -15.94 -18.86
CA GLY A 154 7.13 -16.91 -18.21
C GLY A 154 7.65 -16.39 -16.88
N VAL A 155 7.90 -17.29 -15.94
CA VAL A 155 8.40 -16.95 -14.61
C VAL A 155 9.33 -18.01 -14.07
N GLU A 156 10.30 -17.55 -13.29
CA GLU A 156 11.15 -18.37 -12.43
C GLU A 156 11.38 -17.62 -11.12
N ALA A 157 11.37 -18.34 -9.99
CA ALA A 157 11.56 -17.75 -8.68
C ALA A 157 12.34 -18.69 -7.74
N ARG A 158 13.06 -18.09 -6.79
CA ARG A 158 13.72 -18.83 -5.72
C ARG A 158 13.69 -18.06 -4.41
N VAL A 159 13.58 -18.79 -3.30
CA VAL A 159 13.67 -18.25 -1.95
C VAL A 159 14.90 -18.87 -1.29
N LEU A 160 15.86 -18.01 -0.96
CA LEU A 160 17.13 -18.34 -0.34
C LEU A 160 17.05 -17.94 1.15
N PRO A 161 17.13 -18.89 2.10
CA PRO A 161 17.17 -18.55 3.52
C PRO A 161 18.36 -17.65 3.87
N GLU A 162 18.22 -16.76 4.85
CA GLU A 162 19.29 -15.85 5.30
C GLU A 162 20.49 -16.57 5.90
N SER A 163 20.27 -17.73 6.50
CA SER A 163 21.34 -18.51 7.15
C SER A 163 21.04 -20.00 7.05
N ALA A 164 22.07 -20.78 6.75
CA ALA A 164 22.05 -22.23 6.87
C ALA A 164 22.05 -22.71 8.34
N THR A 165 22.01 -21.81 9.31
CA THR A 165 22.05 -22.15 10.74
C THR A 165 20.78 -22.89 11.15
N ALA A 166 20.93 -24.01 11.83
CA ALA A 166 19.83 -24.84 12.30
C ALA A 166 18.80 -24.04 13.09
N GLY A 167 17.52 -24.04 12.65
CA GLY A 167 16.40 -23.44 13.35
C GLY A 167 15.69 -22.28 12.65
N VAL A 168 16.21 -21.75 11.54
CA VAL A 168 15.50 -20.74 10.73
C VAL A 168 14.74 -21.46 9.61
N SER A 169 13.44 -21.68 9.82
CA SER A 169 12.55 -22.19 8.77
C SER A 169 11.89 -21.04 8.02
N LEU A 170 11.73 -21.19 6.71
CA LEU A 170 10.88 -20.32 5.91
C LEU A 170 9.42 -20.45 6.36
N PRO A 171 8.61 -19.39 6.25
CA PRO A 171 7.19 -19.46 6.63
C PRO A 171 6.44 -20.47 5.75
N GLY A 172 5.41 -21.10 6.33
CA GLY A 172 4.55 -22.04 5.64
C GLY A 172 3.68 -21.39 4.57
N GLY A 173 3.29 -22.19 3.55
CA GLY A 173 2.37 -21.73 2.52
C GLY A 173 2.94 -20.72 1.55
N LEU A 174 4.24 -20.73 1.30
CA LEU A 174 4.90 -19.88 0.30
C LEU A 174 4.30 -20.12 -1.08
N ARG A 175 3.85 -19.05 -1.73
CA ARG A 175 3.29 -19.05 -3.09
C ARG A 175 3.77 -17.84 -3.86
N LEU A 176 4.10 -18.04 -5.12
CA LEU A 176 4.33 -16.97 -6.07
C LEU A 176 2.98 -16.60 -6.70
N GLU A 177 2.60 -15.36 -6.55
CA GLU A 177 1.37 -14.79 -7.08
C GLU A 177 1.67 -13.99 -8.34
N LEU A 178 0.97 -14.30 -9.44
CA LEU A 178 1.10 -13.62 -10.73
C LEU A 178 -0.22 -12.91 -11.03
N VAL A 179 -0.15 -11.63 -11.29
CA VAL A 179 -1.33 -10.77 -11.42
C VAL A 179 -1.42 -10.14 -12.80
N ASP A 180 -2.52 -10.40 -13.49
CA ASP A 180 -2.98 -9.62 -14.63
C ASP A 180 -3.96 -8.54 -14.12
N PRO A 181 -3.68 -7.25 -14.33
CA PRO A 181 -4.56 -6.16 -13.89
C PRO A 181 -5.93 -6.17 -14.60
N GLY A 182 -6.03 -6.77 -15.76
CA GLY A 182 -7.17 -6.62 -16.65
C GLY A 182 -7.31 -5.22 -17.23
N PRO A 183 -8.26 -4.99 -18.13
CA PRO A 183 -8.66 -3.66 -18.54
C PRO A 183 -9.25 -2.90 -17.36
N GLY A 184 -9.11 -1.58 -17.32
CA GLY A 184 -9.82 -0.74 -16.35
C GLY A 184 -11.34 -0.80 -16.59
N GLU A 185 -12.13 -0.59 -15.55
CA GLU A 185 -13.55 -0.33 -15.75
C GLU A 185 -13.68 0.93 -16.64
N GLN A 186 -14.37 0.79 -17.76
CA GLN A 186 -14.57 1.87 -18.73
C GLN A 186 -15.51 2.93 -18.10
N SER A 187 -14.93 3.88 -17.45
CA SER A 187 -15.55 5.17 -17.19
C SER A 187 -14.70 6.16 -17.94
N GLY A 188 -15.25 6.90 -18.90
CA GLY A 188 -14.57 7.87 -19.77
C GLY A 188 -13.19 8.32 -19.25
N ALA A 189 -12.19 7.50 -19.46
CA ALA A 189 -10.88 7.67 -18.86
C ALA A 189 -10.30 8.99 -19.34
N ALA A 190 -10.18 9.94 -18.43
CA ALA A 190 -9.33 11.08 -18.66
C ALA A 190 -7.93 10.52 -18.92
N GLN A 191 -7.50 10.59 -20.16
CA GLN A 191 -6.14 10.25 -20.57
C GLN A 191 -5.20 11.06 -19.67
N PRO A 192 -4.19 10.46 -19.05
CA PRO A 192 -3.20 11.23 -18.32
C PRO A 192 -2.67 12.30 -19.28
N PRO A 193 -2.36 13.52 -18.82
CA PRO A 193 -1.79 14.56 -19.66
C PRO A 193 -0.63 13.95 -20.44
N GLY A 194 -0.69 14.06 -21.77
CA GLY A 194 0.36 13.56 -22.65
C GLY A 194 1.70 14.06 -22.14
N GLU A 195 2.73 13.23 -22.24
CA GLU A 195 4.11 13.67 -21.98
C GLU A 195 4.30 15.03 -22.69
N PRO A 196 4.71 16.10 -21.96
CA PRO A 196 5.01 17.33 -22.64
C PRO A 196 6.09 17.00 -23.67
N LYS A 197 5.80 17.26 -24.95
CA LYS A 197 6.81 17.22 -26.00
C LYS A 197 7.94 18.10 -25.47
N THR A 198 9.09 17.52 -25.23
CA THR A 198 10.31 18.27 -25.01
C THR A 198 10.46 19.16 -26.22
N ALA A 199 10.23 20.45 -26.06
CA ALA A 199 10.67 21.43 -27.01
C ALA A 199 12.18 21.20 -27.14
N GLU A 200 12.64 20.82 -28.32
CA GLU A 200 14.04 20.85 -28.68
C GLU A 200 14.54 22.27 -28.34
N PRO A 201 15.62 22.42 -27.57
CA PRO A 201 16.16 23.75 -27.38
C PRO A 201 16.55 24.32 -28.74
N ASP A 202 15.90 25.43 -29.10
CA ASP A 202 16.25 26.28 -30.22
C ASP A 202 17.77 26.50 -30.18
N ARG A 203 18.48 26.00 -31.20
CA ARG A 203 19.91 26.29 -31.40
C ARG A 203 20.02 27.72 -31.88
N GLY A 204 20.02 28.65 -30.93
CA GLY A 204 20.50 30.00 -31.21
C GLY A 204 21.96 29.98 -31.70
N PRO A 205 22.38 30.97 -32.50
CA PRO A 205 23.70 31.02 -33.12
C PRO A 205 24.80 30.97 -32.04
N GLY A 206 25.83 30.15 -32.30
CA GLY A 206 26.93 29.90 -31.39
C GLY A 206 27.66 31.16 -31.00
N PRO A 207 28.15 31.27 -29.74
CA PRO A 207 28.98 32.37 -29.31
C PRO A 207 30.37 32.25 -29.89
N ASP A 208 30.86 33.42 -30.40
CA ASP A 208 32.21 33.65 -30.85
C ASP A 208 33.25 33.35 -29.79
N LYS A 209 34.41 32.85 -30.23
CA LYS A 209 35.60 32.54 -29.46
C LYS A 209 36.01 33.72 -28.60
N ALA A 210 36.04 33.53 -27.26
CA ALA A 210 36.75 34.46 -26.34
C ALA A 210 38.24 34.06 -26.19
N PRO A 211 39.15 35.02 -26.05
CA PRO A 211 40.57 34.75 -25.95
C PRO A 211 41.00 34.32 -24.55
N ASP A 212 42.13 33.58 -24.50
CA ASP A 212 42.78 33.08 -23.28
C ASP A 212 43.13 34.17 -22.27
N PRO A 213 42.95 33.95 -20.96
CA PRO A 213 43.48 34.80 -19.95
C PRO A 213 44.90 34.40 -19.54
N GLU A 214 45.77 35.38 -19.66
CA GLU A 214 47.17 35.43 -19.23
C GLU A 214 47.30 35.36 -17.70
N LYS A 215 48.37 34.77 -17.28
CA LYS A 215 48.92 34.46 -15.99
C LYS A 215 49.16 35.72 -15.14
N ALA A 216 48.68 35.76 -13.91
CA ALA A 216 49.10 36.74 -12.91
C ALA A 216 49.55 36.11 -11.58
N PRO A 217 50.49 36.69 -10.87
CA PRO A 217 51.28 36.06 -9.81
C PRO A 217 50.63 36.20 -8.41
N GLY A 218 51.03 35.29 -7.52
CA GLY A 218 50.53 35.19 -6.16
C GLY A 218 51.00 36.30 -5.21
N THR A 219 50.26 36.52 -4.16
CA THR A 219 50.74 37.04 -2.90
C THR A 219 50.09 36.35 -1.70
N ASP A 220 50.98 35.97 -0.84
CA ASP A 220 50.90 35.32 0.45
C ASP A 220 50.41 36.29 1.53
N THR A 221 49.89 35.76 2.63
CA THR A 221 49.79 36.24 4.03
C THR A 221 48.36 36.04 4.56
N GLY A 222 48.11 35.34 5.64
CA GLY A 222 48.70 35.17 6.90
C GLY A 222 47.61 34.75 7.92
N ALA A 223 47.99 33.99 8.88
CA ALA A 223 47.29 33.33 9.94
C ALA A 223 46.39 34.20 10.84
N GLY A 224 45.40 33.55 11.49
CA GLY A 224 44.68 34.09 12.62
C GLY A 224 43.74 33.10 13.29
N SER A 225 44.25 32.40 14.28
CA SER A 225 43.56 31.56 15.25
C SER A 225 42.64 32.36 16.17
N GLY A 226 41.52 31.75 16.58
CA GLY A 226 40.64 32.29 17.63
C GLY A 226 39.66 31.28 18.20
N SER A 227 39.97 30.86 19.39
CA SER A 227 39.34 29.85 20.25
C SER A 227 37.89 30.16 20.65
N ALA A 228 37.18 29.11 20.98
CA ALA A 228 35.93 29.10 21.74
C ALA A 228 36.08 29.66 23.17
N PRO A 229 34.99 29.97 23.85
CA PRO A 229 34.70 29.22 25.07
C PRO A 229 33.25 28.77 25.26
N ASP A 230 33.17 27.64 25.89
CA ASP A 230 32.16 26.92 26.63
C ASP A 230 31.63 27.72 27.84
N THR A 231 30.34 27.60 28.14
CA THR A 231 29.70 27.61 29.47
C THR A 231 28.19 27.50 29.22
N GLY A 232 27.46 26.46 29.55
CA GLY A 232 27.20 25.90 30.86
C GLY A 232 25.99 26.57 31.51
N THR A 233 24.80 25.90 31.56
CA THR A 233 24.00 25.77 32.79
C THR A 233 22.59 25.24 32.44
N GLU A 234 22.27 24.04 32.91
CA GLU A 234 20.88 23.60 33.20
C GLU A 234 20.36 24.36 34.43
N PRO A 235 19.03 24.42 34.61
CA PRO A 235 18.47 23.85 35.82
C PRO A 235 17.24 22.96 35.61
N ALA A 236 17.21 21.91 36.40
CA ALA A 236 16.10 21.00 36.65
C ALA A 236 15.07 21.61 37.62
N THR A 237 13.92 20.97 37.65
CA THR A 237 12.83 20.80 38.63
C THR A 237 11.51 21.21 38.02
N GLY A 238 10.46 20.42 37.97
CA GLY A 238 9.84 19.49 38.90
C GLY A 238 8.34 19.72 38.79
N GLY A 239 7.52 18.70 38.73
CA GLY A 239 6.07 18.85 38.96
C GLY A 239 5.19 17.96 38.07
N GLU A 240 4.97 16.71 38.50
CA GLU A 240 3.78 15.95 38.16
C GLU A 240 2.53 16.57 38.81
N PRO A 241 1.37 16.39 38.20
CA PRO A 241 0.28 15.82 38.95
C PRO A 241 -0.37 14.62 38.25
N GLN A 242 -0.70 13.65 39.09
CA GLN A 242 -1.45 12.44 38.85
C GLN A 242 -2.95 12.70 38.62
N THR A 243 -3.55 11.63 38.08
CA THR A 243 -4.91 11.10 38.21
C THR A 243 -5.97 11.56 37.22
N GLY A 244 -6.61 10.55 36.64
CA GLY A 244 -7.95 10.64 36.10
C GLY A 244 -8.30 9.65 34.98
N SER A 245 -8.67 8.41 35.39
CA SER A 245 -9.74 7.56 34.84
C SER A 245 -9.79 7.28 33.32
N ASP A 246 -9.60 6.01 32.99
CA ASP A 246 -10.08 5.38 31.76
C ASP A 246 -11.60 5.47 31.63
N PRO A 247 -12.11 5.65 30.42
CA PRO A 247 -13.40 5.08 30.08
C PRO A 247 -13.31 4.07 28.92
N GLN A 248 -13.91 2.97 29.18
CA GLN A 248 -14.41 1.85 28.41
C GLN A 248 -14.57 2.02 26.89
N THR A 249 -14.23 0.90 26.23
CA THR A 249 -14.61 0.51 24.88
C THR A 249 -16.11 0.71 24.64
N GLY A 250 -16.44 1.70 23.84
CA GLY A 250 -17.74 1.89 23.21
C GLY A 250 -17.57 1.80 21.70
N SER A 251 -18.16 0.78 21.09
CA SER A 251 -18.40 0.72 19.65
C SER A 251 -19.47 1.76 19.34
N GLU A 252 -19.05 2.95 18.92
CA GLU A 252 -19.97 3.93 18.35
C GLU A 252 -19.69 4.07 16.86
N THR A 253 -20.66 3.60 16.08
CA THR A 253 -20.96 4.07 14.73
C THR A 253 -21.39 5.54 14.86
N GLY A 254 -20.40 6.44 14.88
CA GLY A 254 -20.64 7.88 15.02
C GLY A 254 -20.48 8.58 13.68
N SER A 255 -21.56 9.10 13.18
CA SER A 255 -21.67 10.07 12.09
C SER A 255 -20.76 11.28 12.33
N GLY A 256 -19.58 11.24 11.67
CA GLY A 256 -18.71 12.41 11.50
C GLY A 256 -18.75 12.88 10.04
N ASP A 257 -19.93 12.95 9.44
CA ASP A 257 -20.07 13.06 7.97
C ASP A 257 -20.26 14.48 7.44
N GLY A 258 -20.21 15.52 8.28
CA GLY A 258 -20.72 16.82 7.87
C GLY A 258 -19.75 17.79 7.21
N ALA A 259 -18.44 17.74 7.46
CA ALA A 259 -17.54 18.86 7.17
C ALA A 259 -16.39 18.62 6.18
N MET A 260 -16.14 17.38 5.76
CA MET A 260 -14.96 17.04 4.96
C MET A 260 -15.26 16.34 3.62
N SER A 261 -16.51 16.41 3.14
CA SER A 261 -16.87 15.86 1.83
C SER A 261 -16.95 17.02 0.84
N GLY A 262 -15.91 17.21 0.04
CA GLY A 262 -15.98 18.13 -1.11
C GLY A 262 -17.10 17.70 -2.05
N GLN A 263 -17.88 18.65 -2.55
CA GLN A 263 -19.10 18.39 -3.32
C GLN A 263 -18.89 17.67 -4.66
N ASN A 264 -17.63 17.45 -5.12
CA ASN A 264 -17.30 16.92 -6.45
C ASN A 264 -16.33 15.72 -6.47
N GLU A 265 -16.29 14.87 -5.42
CA GLU A 265 -15.36 13.71 -5.37
C GLU A 265 -15.76 12.54 -6.28
N THR A 266 -16.82 12.65 -7.10
CA THR A 266 -17.34 11.56 -7.94
C THR A 266 -16.74 11.47 -9.35
N GLY A 267 -15.98 12.47 -9.79
CA GLY A 267 -15.36 12.52 -11.11
C GLY A 267 -14.19 11.54 -11.28
N ALA A 268 -13.77 11.31 -12.53
CA ALA A 268 -12.56 10.55 -12.83
C ALA A 268 -11.28 11.28 -12.37
N VAL A 269 -11.34 12.61 -12.29
CA VAL A 269 -10.26 13.48 -11.86
C VAL A 269 -10.84 14.60 -11.02
N LEU A 270 -10.24 14.86 -9.87
CA LEU A 270 -10.45 16.08 -9.11
C LEU A 270 -9.49 17.13 -9.64
N PRO A 271 -9.98 18.28 -10.14
CA PRO A 271 -9.13 19.37 -10.61
C PRO A 271 -8.30 19.95 -9.46
N GLU A 272 -7.21 20.61 -9.78
CA GLU A 272 -6.52 21.44 -8.80
C GLU A 272 -7.40 22.62 -8.36
N LEU A 273 -7.19 23.05 -7.13
CA LEU A 273 -7.83 24.26 -6.57
C LEU A 273 -6.74 25.17 -6.02
N THR A 274 -6.97 26.49 -6.11
CA THR A 274 -6.17 27.46 -5.36
C THR A 274 -6.35 27.24 -3.85
N ARG A 275 -5.56 27.93 -3.02
CA ARG A 275 -5.73 27.88 -1.57
C ARG A 275 -7.11 28.35 -1.16
N GLU A 276 -7.53 29.51 -1.66
CA GLU A 276 -8.82 30.14 -1.35
C GLU A 276 -10.00 29.25 -1.75
N ALA A 277 -9.92 28.65 -2.94
CA ALA A 277 -10.92 27.69 -3.39
C ALA A 277 -10.92 26.40 -2.53
N THR A 278 -9.75 25.97 -2.05
CA THR A 278 -9.62 24.83 -1.14
C THR A 278 -10.22 25.13 0.23
N GLU A 279 -9.95 26.32 0.79
CA GLU A 279 -10.52 26.76 2.05
C GLU A 279 -12.06 26.83 1.99
N THR A 280 -12.59 27.32 0.87
CA THR A 280 -14.04 27.38 0.62
C THR A 280 -14.65 25.99 0.48
N GLU A 281 -14.06 25.12 -0.36
CA GLU A 281 -14.57 23.77 -0.65
C GLU A 281 -14.63 22.90 0.60
N TYR A 282 -13.61 22.98 1.47
CA TYR A 282 -13.49 22.16 2.67
C TYR A 282 -13.80 22.87 3.98
N GLN A 283 -14.28 24.11 3.93
CA GLN A 283 -14.68 24.93 5.07
C GLN A 283 -13.65 24.94 6.21
N THR A 284 -12.38 25.09 5.87
CA THR A 284 -11.26 24.96 6.82
C THR A 284 -11.10 26.16 7.78
N GLY A 285 -11.92 27.19 7.63
CA GLY A 285 -12.02 28.30 8.60
C GLY A 285 -10.75 29.12 8.77
N GLY A 286 -9.97 29.35 7.70
CA GLY A 286 -8.72 30.12 7.75
C GLY A 286 -7.52 29.31 8.31
N SER A 287 -7.64 28.00 8.39
CA SER A 287 -6.52 27.10 8.72
C SER A 287 -5.45 27.16 7.65
N PHE A 288 -4.18 26.93 8.03
CA PHE A 288 -3.08 26.77 7.10
C PHE A 288 -3.29 25.54 6.23
N VAL A 289 -4.03 25.66 5.13
CA VAL A 289 -4.25 24.59 4.14
C VAL A 289 -3.57 24.95 2.83
N GLY A 290 -2.87 24.00 2.23
CA GLY A 290 -2.30 24.17 0.90
C GLY A 290 -3.34 24.03 -0.20
N PRO A 291 -3.05 24.52 -1.42
CA PRO A 291 -3.87 24.27 -2.60
C PRO A 291 -4.15 22.79 -2.79
N ARG A 292 -5.37 22.39 -3.17
CA ARG A 292 -5.64 20.99 -3.52
C ARG A 292 -4.97 20.66 -4.85
N PRO A 293 -4.05 19.67 -4.89
CA PRO A 293 -3.48 19.25 -6.14
C PRO A 293 -4.51 18.50 -6.99
N ARG A 294 -4.24 18.41 -8.30
CA ARG A 294 -5.01 17.53 -9.20
C ARG A 294 -4.85 16.08 -8.77
N ILE A 295 -5.95 15.33 -8.61
CA ILE A 295 -5.96 13.93 -8.16
C ILE A 295 -6.76 13.08 -9.14
N VAL A 296 -6.18 12.02 -9.65
CA VAL A 296 -6.89 10.98 -10.40
C VAL A 296 -7.57 10.06 -9.40
N THR A 297 -8.90 10.03 -9.42
CA THR A 297 -9.70 9.23 -8.49
C THR A 297 -9.62 7.74 -8.82
N ARG A 298 -10.18 6.90 -7.96
CA ARG A 298 -10.31 5.45 -8.19
C ARG A 298 -11.04 5.17 -9.50
N ARG A 299 -12.08 5.93 -9.82
CA ARG A 299 -12.75 5.87 -11.12
C ARG A 299 -11.81 6.23 -12.27
N GLY A 300 -10.95 7.23 -12.09
CA GLY A 300 -10.03 7.70 -13.13
C GLY A 300 -8.94 6.71 -13.51
N TRP A 301 -8.46 5.87 -12.58
CA TRP A 301 -7.52 4.80 -12.92
C TRP A 301 -8.19 3.44 -13.16
N GLY A 302 -9.54 3.39 -13.16
CA GLY A 302 -10.32 2.21 -13.50
C GLY A 302 -10.30 1.14 -12.39
N ALA A 303 -10.47 1.54 -11.13
CA ALA A 303 -10.63 0.61 -10.02
C ALA A 303 -11.91 -0.22 -10.19
N ASN A 304 -11.80 -1.53 -10.04
CA ASN A 304 -12.99 -2.37 -9.89
C ASN A 304 -13.38 -2.44 -8.41
N GLU A 305 -14.41 -1.69 -8.02
CA GLU A 305 -14.85 -1.60 -6.63
C GLU A 305 -15.39 -2.93 -6.05
N LYS A 306 -15.74 -3.89 -6.91
CA LYS A 306 -16.16 -5.25 -6.50
C LYS A 306 -15.01 -6.09 -5.95
N LEU A 307 -13.75 -5.67 -6.14
CA LEU A 307 -12.60 -6.38 -5.60
C LEU A 307 -12.45 -6.19 -4.10
N ARG A 308 -12.61 -4.96 -3.61
CA ARG A 308 -12.43 -4.61 -2.20
C ARG A 308 -13.57 -5.10 -1.32
N GLU A 309 -13.33 -5.20 -0.04
CA GLU A 309 -14.39 -5.43 0.94
C GLU A 309 -15.32 -4.20 1.03
N PRO A 310 -16.62 -4.41 1.29
CA PRO A 310 -17.55 -3.32 1.57
C PRO A 310 -17.15 -2.52 2.81
N GLY A 311 -17.60 -1.25 2.86
CA GLY A 311 -17.34 -0.34 3.95
C GLY A 311 -15.95 0.32 3.89
N HIS A 312 -15.74 1.26 4.80
CA HIS A 312 -14.52 2.05 4.93
C HIS A 312 -14.13 2.14 6.41
N ALA A 313 -12.85 2.14 6.69
CA ALA A 313 -12.34 2.39 8.03
C ALA A 313 -11.81 3.82 8.10
N TYR A 314 -12.28 4.58 9.07
CA TYR A 314 -11.82 5.95 9.31
C TYR A 314 -11.08 6.05 10.64
N THR A 315 -10.23 7.05 10.76
CA THR A 315 -9.63 7.50 12.00
C THR A 315 -10.19 8.88 12.37
N LYS A 316 -9.93 9.33 13.61
CA LYS A 316 -10.47 10.62 14.07
C LYS A 316 -9.85 11.81 13.32
N THR A 317 -8.62 11.69 12.86
CA THR A 317 -7.84 12.77 12.26
C THR A 317 -6.69 12.20 11.43
N VAL A 318 -5.92 13.06 10.77
CA VAL A 318 -4.62 12.74 10.17
C VAL A 318 -3.56 13.61 10.83
N LYS A 319 -2.60 12.98 11.53
CA LYS A 319 -1.51 13.66 12.26
C LYS A 319 -0.17 13.61 11.53
N ALA A 320 0.00 12.64 10.62
CA ALA A 320 1.23 12.47 9.87
C ALA A 320 0.99 11.80 8.52
N ALA A 321 1.91 12.03 7.59
CA ALA A 321 2.05 11.31 6.34
C ALA A 321 3.29 10.42 6.38
N PHE A 322 3.16 9.15 5.98
CA PHE A 322 4.29 8.27 5.75
C PHE A 322 4.53 8.12 4.24
N VAL A 323 5.73 8.46 3.81
CA VAL A 323 6.17 8.34 2.42
C VAL A 323 6.79 6.97 2.21
N HIS A 324 6.35 6.30 1.13
CA HIS A 324 6.78 4.98 0.70
C HIS A 324 7.30 5.03 -0.73
N HIS A 325 8.02 4.01 -1.13
CA HIS A 325 8.18 3.60 -2.50
C HIS A 325 7.49 2.24 -2.72
N THR A 326 7.29 1.86 -3.99
CA THR A 326 6.69 0.56 -4.30
C THR A 326 7.72 -0.52 -4.60
N ALA A 327 9.01 -0.19 -4.50
CA ALA A 327 10.17 -1.07 -4.74
C ALA A 327 10.17 -1.78 -6.13
N MET A 328 9.45 -1.24 -7.11
CA MET A 328 9.37 -1.76 -8.47
C MET A 328 10.34 -1.05 -9.42
N SER A 329 10.49 -1.58 -10.63
CA SER A 329 11.31 -0.94 -11.67
C SER A 329 10.86 0.50 -11.96
N ASN A 330 11.83 1.40 -12.19
CA ASN A 330 11.59 2.78 -12.63
C ASN A 330 11.35 2.89 -14.15
N SER A 331 11.55 1.79 -14.90
CA SER A 331 11.44 1.75 -16.36
C SER A 331 10.01 1.49 -16.84
N TYR A 332 9.05 2.31 -16.42
CA TYR A 332 7.68 2.27 -16.91
C TYR A 332 7.30 3.60 -17.57
N LYS A 333 6.35 3.57 -18.51
CA LYS A 333 5.73 4.80 -19.07
C LYS A 333 4.64 5.28 -18.11
N CYS A 334 4.51 6.59 -17.88
CA CYS A 334 3.49 7.14 -16.98
C CYS A 334 2.06 6.77 -17.40
N SER A 335 1.81 6.58 -18.70
CA SER A 335 0.54 6.06 -19.20
C SER A 335 0.19 4.65 -18.70
N LYS A 336 1.16 3.89 -18.17
CA LYS A 336 0.95 2.57 -17.57
C LYS A 336 0.64 2.64 -16.06
N ALA A 337 0.79 3.80 -15.41
CA ALA A 337 0.54 3.94 -13.97
C ALA A 337 -0.85 3.44 -13.54
N PRO A 338 -1.95 3.73 -14.26
CA PRO A 338 -3.26 3.14 -13.92
C PRO A 338 -3.27 1.60 -13.91
N SER A 339 -2.61 0.97 -14.89
CA SER A 339 -2.51 -0.51 -14.93
C SER A 339 -1.67 -1.07 -13.78
N ILE A 340 -0.57 -0.40 -13.44
CA ILE A 340 0.29 -0.73 -12.29
C ILE A 340 -0.52 -0.66 -10.99
N ILE A 341 -1.30 0.41 -10.80
CA ILE A 341 -2.13 0.61 -9.61
C ILE A 341 -3.23 -0.46 -9.52
N ARG A 342 -3.89 -0.80 -10.65
CA ARG A 342 -4.87 -1.90 -10.68
C ARG A 342 -4.26 -3.25 -10.34
N ALA A 343 -3.05 -3.55 -10.85
CA ALA A 343 -2.34 -4.78 -10.51
C ALA A 343 -1.99 -4.85 -9.02
N MET A 344 -1.45 -3.76 -8.47
CA MET A 344 -1.14 -3.65 -7.04
C MET A 344 -2.39 -3.78 -6.17
N TYR A 345 -3.48 -3.13 -6.55
CA TYR A 345 -4.77 -3.24 -5.87
C TYR A 345 -5.26 -4.69 -5.84
N ARG A 346 -5.24 -5.38 -7.00
CA ARG A 346 -5.60 -6.80 -7.08
C ARG A 346 -4.68 -7.67 -6.23
N TYR A 347 -3.37 -7.44 -6.24
CA TYR A 347 -2.41 -8.15 -5.41
C TYR A 347 -2.72 -7.98 -3.91
N HIS A 348 -2.94 -6.76 -3.45
CA HIS A 348 -3.28 -6.50 -2.05
C HIS A 348 -4.58 -7.22 -1.65
N VAL A 349 -5.61 -7.18 -2.48
CA VAL A 349 -6.92 -7.76 -2.13
C VAL A 349 -6.95 -9.27 -2.34
N LYS A 350 -6.50 -9.79 -3.49
CA LYS A 350 -6.65 -11.20 -3.85
C LYS A 350 -5.53 -12.08 -3.31
N SER A 351 -4.30 -11.60 -3.32
CA SER A 351 -3.12 -12.35 -2.87
C SER A 351 -2.82 -12.13 -1.39
N SER A 352 -2.65 -10.88 -0.96
CA SER A 352 -2.34 -10.53 0.42
C SER A 352 -3.55 -10.57 1.37
N LYS A 353 -4.77 -10.69 0.83
CA LYS A 353 -6.04 -10.74 1.58
C LYS A 353 -6.33 -9.49 2.39
N TRP A 354 -5.90 -8.34 1.89
CA TRP A 354 -6.25 -7.05 2.47
C TRP A 354 -7.64 -6.60 2.01
N ARG A 355 -8.25 -5.72 2.79
CA ARG A 355 -9.60 -5.17 2.51
C ARG A 355 -9.62 -4.30 1.24
N ASP A 356 -8.52 -3.60 0.95
CA ASP A 356 -8.36 -2.69 -0.18
C ASP A 356 -6.85 -2.49 -0.46
N ILE A 357 -6.50 -1.64 -1.42
CA ILE A 357 -5.12 -1.18 -1.59
C ILE A 357 -4.61 -0.53 -0.29
N GLY A 358 -3.35 -0.79 0.08
CA GLY A 358 -2.82 -0.37 1.39
C GLY A 358 -2.59 1.14 1.53
N TYR A 359 -2.15 1.78 0.44
CA TYR A 359 -1.78 3.19 0.43
C TYR A 359 -3.00 4.09 0.24
N ASN A 360 -3.04 5.25 0.93
CA ASN A 360 -4.09 6.25 0.73
C ASN A 360 -3.92 6.98 -0.60
N PHE A 361 -2.68 7.23 -1.00
CA PHE A 361 -2.34 7.87 -2.28
C PHE A 361 -1.16 7.17 -2.94
N LEU A 362 -1.13 7.26 -4.28
CA LEU A 362 0.03 6.84 -5.07
C LEU A 362 0.47 8.02 -5.96
N ILE A 363 1.76 8.06 -6.28
CA ILE A 363 2.34 9.09 -7.14
C ILE A 363 3.22 8.41 -8.18
N ASP A 364 3.04 8.72 -9.46
CA ASP A 364 3.92 8.22 -10.51
C ASP A 364 5.17 9.10 -10.70
N LYS A 365 6.12 8.63 -11.51
CA LYS A 365 7.35 9.37 -11.79
C LYS A 365 7.13 10.70 -12.53
N CYS A 366 5.96 10.91 -13.13
CA CYS A 366 5.57 12.15 -13.79
C CYS A 366 4.89 13.15 -12.83
N GLY A 367 4.70 12.77 -11.56
CA GLY A 367 4.09 13.61 -10.53
C GLY A 367 2.56 13.57 -10.51
N THR A 368 1.94 12.63 -11.24
CA THR A 368 0.48 12.42 -11.16
C THR A 368 0.14 11.77 -9.84
N ILE A 369 -0.83 12.35 -9.13
CA ILE A 369 -1.34 11.86 -7.86
C ILE A 369 -2.60 11.04 -8.11
N TYR A 370 -2.67 9.86 -7.51
CA TYR A 370 -3.78 8.93 -7.61
C TYR A 370 -4.39 8.67 -6.24
N GLU A 371 -5.72 8.67 -6.14
CA GLU A 371 -6.42 8.12 -5.00
C GLU A 371 -6.12 6.62 -4.89
N GLY A 372 -5.73 6.17 -3.72
CA GLY A 372 -5.48 4.76 -3.44
C GLY A 372 -6.65 4.10 -2.73
N ARG A 373 -6.56 3.96 -1.40
CA ARG A 373 -7.59 3.35 -0.56
C ARG A 373 -8.88 4.16 -0.60
N SER A 374 -9.99 3.46 -0.81
CA SER A 374 -11.32 4.07 -0.92
C SER A 374 -11.80 4.69 0.39
N GLY A 375 -12.72 5.64 0.28
CA GLY A 375 -13.34 6.30 1.43
C GLY A 375 -13.34 7.83 1.36
N GLY A 376 -12.82 8.40 0.26
CA GLY A 376 -12.76 9.85 0.02
C GLY A 376 -11.38 10.44 0.31
N VAL A 377 -10.88 11.22 -0.65
CA VAL A 377 -9.51 11.77 -0.61
C VAL A 377 -9.29 12.76 0.53
N ALA A 378 -10.32 13.51 0.90
CA ALA A 378 -10.25 14.49 1.98
C ALA A 378 -10.39 13.85 3.37
N LYS A 379 -11.12 12.72 3.48
CA LYS A 379 -11.42 12.06 4.75
C LYS A 379 -10.21 11.39 5.40
N ALA A 380 -10.26 11.20 6.71
CA ALA A 380 -9.22 10.49 7.49
C ALA A 380 -9.35 8.96 7.31
N VAL A 381 -9.18 8.48 6.08
CA VAL A 381 -9.25 7.05 5.77
C VAL A 381 -8.07 6.32 6.37
N ARG A 382 -8.33 5.26 7.16
CA ARG A 382 -7.30 4.43 7.74
C ARG A 382 -6.67 3.55 6.66
N GLY A 383 -5.37 3.71 6.44
CA GLY A 383 -4.59 2.91 5.51
C GLY A 383 -4.13 1.56 6.07
N ALA A 384 -3.36 0.82 5.27
CA ALA A 384 -2.62 -0.37 5.66
C ALA A 384 -1.22 -0.27 5.04
N HIS A 385 -0.41 0.68 5.52
CA HIS A 385 0.86 1.04 4.91
C HIS A 385 2.06 1.05 5.88
N THR A 386 1.82 1.28 7.19
CA THR A 386 2.90 1.28 8.20
C THR A 386 2.41 0.54 9.43
N TYR A 387 2.86 -0.69 9.62
CA TYR A 387 2.44 -1.51 10.78
C TYR A 387 2.76 -0.82 12.11
N GLY A 388 1.73 -0.72 12.92
CA GLY A 388 1.78 -0.03 14.21
C GLY A 388 1.42 1.46 14.13
N PHE A 389 1.34 2.06 12.93
CA PHE A 389 1.09 3.50 12.75
C PHE A 389 0.10 3.81 11.62
N ASN A 390 -0.86 2.91 11.33
CA ASN A 390 -1.92 3.16 10.35
C ASN A 390 -3.03 4.07 10.88
N THR A 391 -3.15 4.21 12.20
CA THR A 391 -4.15 5.09 12.85
C THR A 391 -3.66 6.53 12.85
N ASP A 392 -4.53 7.46 12.51
CA ASP A 392 -4.27 8.90 12.43
C ASP A 392 -3.14 9.28 11.45
N THR A 393 -2.95 8.47 10.40
CA THR A 393 -1.91 8.73 9.39
C THR A 393 -2.42 8.49 7.98
N THR A 394 -1.70 9.03 7.00
CA THR A 394 -1.93 8.80 5.57
C THR A 394 -0.65 8.26 4.93
N GLY A 395 -0.78 7.23 4.09
CA GLY A 395 0.33 6.62 3.35
C GLY A 395 0.36 7.09 1.90
N ILE A 396 1.53 7.54 1.46
CA ILE A 396 1.79 8.05 0.10
C ILE A 396 2.89 7.20 -0.52
N ALA A 397 2.59 6.43 -1.57
CA ALA A 397 3.56 5.57 -2.23
C ALA A 397 3.97 6.12 -3.59
N VAL A 398 5.27 6.32 -3.79
CA VAL A 398 5.82 6.67 -5.11
C VAL A 398 6.11 5.40 -5.90
N LEU A 399 5.57 5.30 -7.11
CA LEU A 399 5.81 4.16 -8.00
C LEU A 399 7.28 4.14 -8.44
N GLY A 400 7.99 3.07 -8.12
CA GLY A 400 9.42 2.89 -8.41
C GLY A 400 10.23 2.44 -7.20
N SER A 401 11.56 2.40 -7.35
CA SER A 401 12.54 2.10 -6.30
C SER A 401 13.57 3.23 -6.22
N PHE A 402 13.82 3.73 -5.01
CA PHE A 402 14.65 4.91 -4.77
C PHE A 402 15.79 4.69 -3.76
N ASP A 403 16.29 3.48 -3.67
CA ASP A 403 17.48 3.18 -2.87
C ASP A 403 18.75 3.78 -3.49
N LYS A 404 18.94 3.52 -4.77
CA LYS A 404 20.09 3.98 -5.55
C LYS A 404 19.72 5.09 -6.54
N THR A 405 18.49 5.08 -7.07
CA THR A 405 18.01 6.03 -8.07
C THR A 405 17.39 7.26 -7.40
N LYS A 406 17.76 8.45 -7.86
CA LYS A 406 17.12 9.70 -7.40
C LYS A 406 15.66 9.75 -7.86
N PRO A 407 14.71 10.14 -6.98
CA PRO A 407 13.33 10.36 -7.42
C PRO A 407 13.28 11.54 -8.38
N PRO A 408 12.42 11.48 -9.42
CA PRO A 408 12.15 12.63 -10.27
C PRO A 408 11.61 13.82 -9.49
N GLN A 409 12.05 15.03 -9.80
CA GLN A 409 11.63 16.24 -9.08
C GLN A 409 10.10 16.40 -9.08
N ARG A 410 9.44 16.09 -10.19
CA ARG A 410 7.96 16.13 -10.30
C ARG A 410 7.26 15.27 -9.24
N ALA A 411 7.82 14.08 -8.93
CA ALA A 411 7.28 13.23 -7.86
C ALA A 411 7.53 13.83 -6.47
N VAL A 412 8.69 14.44 -6.24
CA VAL A 412 9.03 15.14 -4.99
C VAL A 412 8.07 16.33 -4.77
N ASP A 413 7.83 17.13 -5.81
CA ASP A 413 6.91 18.27 -5.78
C ASP A 413 5.46 17.83 -5.56
N ALA A 414 5.08 16.70 -6.14
CA ALA A 414 3.74 16.11 -5.93
C ALA A 414 3.53 15.68 -4.47
N ILE A 415 4.55 15.09 -3.81
CA ILE A 415 4.48 14.77 -2.38
C ILE A 415 4.30 16.05 -1.56
N ALA A 416 5.06 17.11 -1.86
CA ALA A 416 4.96 18.38 -1.16
C ALA A 416 3.56 19.00 -1.30
N ARG A 417 3.03 19.08 -2.52
CA ARG A 417 1.65 19.57 -2.78
C ARG A 417 0.60 18.74 -2.07
N LEU A 418 0.70 17.40 -2.15
CA LEU A 418 -0.26 16.49 -1.53
C LEU A 418 -0.23 16.61 0.00
N THR A 419 0.96 16.69 0.61
CA THR A 419 1.09 16.81 2.06
C THR A 419 0.68 18.18 2.57
N ALA A 420 0.96 19.26 1.83
CA ALA A 420 0.48 20.60 2.16
C ALA A 420 -1.06 20.65 2.27
N TRP A 421 -1.73 20.09 1.27
CA TRP A 421 -3.19 20.01 1.27
C TRP A 421 -3.71 19.03 2.32
N LYS A 422 -3.27 17.76 2.27
CA LYS A 422 -3.84 16.70 3.10
C LYS A 422 -3.64 16.91 4.59
N LEU A 423 -2.44 17.32 5.02
CA LEU A 423 -2.18 17.65 6.42
C LEU A 423 -2.86 18.95 6.84
N GLY A 424 -2.93 19.92 5.92
CA GLY A 424 -3.61 21.20 6.16
C GLY A 424 -5.10 21.05 6.46
N LEU A 425 -5.81 20.12 5.80
CA LEU A 425 -7.20 19.80 6.10
C LEU A 425 -7.42 19.43 7.59
N PHE A 426 -6.39 18.98 8.29
CA PHE A 426 -6.41 18.58 9.70
C PHE A 426 -5.61 19.54 10.59
N GLY A 427 -5.26 20.73 10.08
CA GLY A 427 -4.53 21.75 10.83
C GLY A 427 -3.06 21.40 11.14
N VAL A 428 -2.49 20.41 10.47
CA VAL A 428 -1.15 19.87 10.77
C VAL A 428 -0.09 20.56 9.92
N ASP A 429 0.97 21.08 10.60
CA ASP A 429 2.15 21.63 9.96
C ASP A 429 3.03 20.52 9.36
N PRO A 430 3.29 20.50 8.04
CA PRO A 430 4.15 19.51 7.39
C PRO A 430 5.60 19.53 7.88
N ALA A 431 6.10 20.67 8.34
CA ALA A 431 7.46 20.80 8.90
C ALA A 431 7.52 20.44 10.39
N GLY A 432 6.37 20.23 11.03
CA GLY A 432 6.23 19.96 12.45
C GLY A 432 6.59 18.55 12.88
N ARG A 433 6.26 18.27 14.13
CA ARG A 433 6.40 16.94 14.75
C ARG A 433 5.12 16.56 15.51
N THR A 434 4.84 15.27 15.58
CA THR A 434 3.67 14.74 16.27
C THR A 434 4.00 13.48 17.05
N TRP A 435 3.15 13.15 18.04
CA TRP A 435 3.23 11.91 18.80
C TRP A 435 2.19 10.92 18.30
N LEU A 436 2.64 9.72 17.93
CA LEU A 436 1.78 8.61 17.55
C LEU A 436 1.94 7.44 18.55
N LYS A 437 0.83 6.77 18.87
CA LYS A 437 0.84 5.59 19.71
C LYS A 437 1.06 4.34 18.88
N SER A 438 2.10 3.55 19.20
CA SER A 438 2.41 2.33 18.47
C SER A 438 1.34 1.25 18.65
N GLY A 439 0.89 0.64 17.56
CA GLY A 439 0.07 -0.56 17.53
C GLY A 439 0.87 -1.86 17.58
N GLY A 440 2.22 -1.78 17.59
CA GLY A 440 3.14 -2.92 17.54
C GLY A 440 4.20 -2.78 16.44
N GLY A 441 4.92 -3.84 16.15
CA GLY A 441 5.98 -3.88 15.13
C GLY A 441 7.31 -3.37 15.66
N LYS A 442 7.93 -2.40 14.98
CA LYS A 442 9.23 -1.81 15.33
C LYS A 442 9.29 -1.33 16.79
N PHE A 443 8.18 -0.84 17.31
CA PHE A 443 8.07 -0.31 18.66
C PHE A 443 7.04 -1.11 19.46
N LYS A 444 7.26 -1.26 20.77
CA LYS A 444 6.33 -1.94 21.68
C LYS A 444 4.93 -1.31 21.58
N LYS A 445 3.89 -2.15 21.50
CA LYS A 445 2.49 -1.70 21.48
C LYS A 445 2.19 -0.78 22.67
N GLY A 446 1.51 0.33 22.40
CA GLY A 446 1.14 1.34 23.41
C GLY A 446 2.17 2.45 23.59
N ARG A 447 3.42 2.28 23.17
CA ARG A 447 4.48 3.31 23.30
C ARG A 447 4.16 4.52 22.44
N LYS A 448 4.29 5.74 22.97
CA LYS A 448 4.22 6.98 22.19
C LYS A 448 5.59 7.25 21.54
N ILE A 449 5.60 7.50 20.25
CA ILE A 449 6.80 7.79 19.45
C ILE A 449 6.62 9.15 18.80
N ARG A 450 7.66 9.99 18.84
CA ARG A 450 7.67 11.29 18.20
C ARG A 450 8.19 11.18 16.78
N PHE A 451 7.37 11.58 15.80
CA PHE A 451 7.70 11.58 14.37
C PHE A 451 7.71 13.00 13.82
N HIS A 452 8.41 13.21 12.71
CA HIS A 452 8.06 14.30 11.81
C HIS A 452 6.67 14.07 11.24
N THR A 453 5.91 15.12 11.00
CA THR A 453 4.58 15.04 10.40
C THR A 453 4.61 14.51 8.97
N VAL A 454 5.75 14.64 8.27
CA VAL A 454 6.05 13.92 7.03
C VAL A 454 7.27 13.04 7.30
N SER A 455 7.07 11.74 7.41
CA SER A 455 8.08 10.73 7.74
C SER A 455 8.22 9.70 6.62
N GLY A 456 9.33 8.97 6.59
CA GLY A 456 9.49 7.79 5.72
C GLY A 456 8.98 6.54 6.41
N HIS A 457 8.63 5.51 5.64
CA HIS A 457 8.19 4.21 6.18
C HIS A 457 9.20 3.64 7.20
N LYS A 458 10.50 3.76 6.93
CA LYS A 458 11.57 3.27 7.82
C LYS A 458 11.58 3.92 9.22
N ASP A 459 10.97 5.07 9.39
CA ASP A 459 10.86 5.70 10.70
C ASP A 459 9.90 4.90 11.60
N GLY A 460 8.79 4.41 11.03
CA GLY A 460 7.74 3.65 11.73
C GLY A 460 7.93 2.15 11.71
N TYR A 461 8.71 1.60 10.78
CA TYR A 461 8.86 0.17 10.57
C TYR A 461 10.31 -0.23 10.23
N VAL A 462 10.62 -1.53 10.36
CA VAL A 462 11.94 -2.08 9.99
C VAL A 462 11.93 -2.40 8.49
N THR A 463 12.42 -1.48 7.67
CA THR A 463 12.44 -1.54 6.20
C THR A 463 13.40 -0.50 5.64
N GLU A 464 13.86 -0.64 4.41
CA GLU A 464 14.61 0.40 3.69
C GLU A 464 13.69 1.42 2.97
N CYS A 465 12.39 1.12 2.85
CA CYS A 465 11.39 2.01 2.25
C CYS A 465 11.35 3.37 2.99
N PRO A 466 11.34 4.51 2.28
CA PRO A 466 11.09 4.74 0.85
C PRO A 466 12.35 4.72 -0.04
N GLY A 467 13.44 4.15 0.43
CA GLY A 467 14.73 4.16 -0.23
C GLY A 467 15.57 5.40 0.11
N ALA A 468 16.89 5.24 0.21
CA ALA A 468 17.79 6.28 0.72
C ALA A 468 17.68 7.61 -0.05
N ARG A 469 17.50 7.55 -1.37
CA ARG A 469 17.43 8.74 -2.23
C ARG A 469 16.13 9.54 -2.07
N LEU A 470 14.98 8.85 -1.88
CA LEU A 470 13.72 9.53 -1.61
C LEU A 470 13.65 9.99 -0.15
N TYR A 471 14.15 9.19 0.78
CA TYR A 471 14.24 9.57 2.19
C TYR A 471 15.03 10.86 2.39
N GLY A 472 16.17 11.02 1.69
CA GLY A 472 16.98 12.23 1.73
C GLY A 472 16.30 13.49 1.12
N LYS A 473 15.09 13.36 0.55
CA LYS A 473 14.28 14.49 0.08
C LYS A 473 13.22 14.93 1.08
N LEU A 474 13.02 14.21 2.18
CA LEU A 474 11.92 14.50 3.11
C LEU A 474 12.03 15.90 3.75
N ASP A 475 13.23 16.37 4.04
CA ASP A 475 13.41 17.73 4.61
C ASP A 475 12.96 18.81 3.62
N SER A 476 13.40 18.74 2.37
CA SER A 476 12.95 19.68 1.33
C SER A 476 11.44 19.58 1.06
N ILE A 477 10.87 18.38 1.13
CA ILE A 477 9.41 18.16 1.01
C ILE A 477 8.68 18.86 2.16
N ARG A 478 9.13 18.72 3.40
CA ARG A 478 8.53 19.38 4.59
C ARG A 478 8.53 20.89 4.44
N THR A 479 9.68 21.46 4.09
CA THR A 479 9.81 22.90 3.88
C THR A 479 8.88 23.39 2.76
N ALA A 480 8.93 22.76 1.60
CA ALA A 480 8.07 23.13 0.48
C ALA A 480 6.58 23.01 0.82
N ALA A 481 6.18 21.95 1.53
CA ALA A 481 4.79 21.76 1.95
C ALA A 481 4.33 22.82 2.96
N ALA A 482 5.19 23.22 3.90
CA ALA A 482 4.89 24.30 4.85
C ALA A 482 4.71 25.63 4.13
N HIS A 483 5.59 25.97 3.18
CA HIS A 483 5.42 27.17 2.35
C HIS A 483 4.11 27.16 1.55
N LEU A 484 3.72 26.02 0.99
CA LEU A 484 2.43 25.88 0.29
C LEU A 484 1.23 26.10 1.22
N GLN A 485 1.37 25.83 2.52
CA GLN A 485 0.38 26.16 3.55
C GLN A 485 0.43 27.63 3.99
N GLY A 486 1.47 28.39 3.60
CA GLY A 486 1.68 29.77 4.07
C GLY A 486 2.34 29.85 5.45
N ARG A 487 3.14 28.84 5.81
CA ARG A 487 3.93 28.79 7.06
C ARG A 487 5.38 29.14 6.81
#